data_011de3a201fb3196544a96a6ebe8a2c9
#
_entry.id   011de3a201fb3196544a96a6ebe8a2c9
#
_cell.length_a   1.000
_cell.length_b   1.000
_cell.length_c   1.000
_cell.angle_alpha   90.00
_cell.angle_beta   90.00
_cell.angle_gamma   90.00
#
_symmetry.space_group_name_H-M   'P 1'
#
loop_
_entity.id
_entity.type
_entity.pdbx_description
1 polymer ?
#
loop_
_entity_poly.entity_id
_entity_poly.type
_entity_poly.pdbx_seq_one_letter_code
_entity_poly.pdbx_strand_id
1 'polypeptide(L)'
;MERESWRLLRELSARIPSVRIPIASLSGGQRQTVAIARSLLGRPKVVMLDEPTAALGVAQTAEVLNLVERLRENGLGVILISHNMSDVMAVADRVVVLRLGRNNGEFLVRDTTSQQIIAAITGATTNAVSERAARRNPTEEL
;
A
#
# COMPACT_ATOMS: atom_id res chain seq x y z
N MET A 1 5.86 9.06 -28.42
CA MET A 1 6.12 9.11 -26.96
C MET A 1 5.10 9.97 -26.21
N GLU A 2 4.93 11.27 -26.51
CA GLU A 2 3.99 12.14 -25.76
C GLU A 2 2.54 11.65 -25.77
N ARG A 3 2.02 11.13 -26.89
CA ARG A 3 0.67 10.57 -26.98
C ARG A 3 0.46 9.40 -26.02
N GLU A 4 1.45 8.52 -25.90
CA GLU A 4 1.39 7.35 -25.01
C GLU A 4 1.46 7.78 -23.54
N SER A 5 2.33 8.74 -23.21
CA SER A 5 2.42 9.31 -21.87
C SER A 5 1.08 9.94 -21.45
N TRP A 6 0.47 10.76 -22.32
CA TRP A 6 -0.84 11.35 -22.04
C TRP A 6 -1.96 10.31 -21.94
N ARG A 7 -1.91 9.22 -22.72
CA ARG A 7 -2.88 8.13 -22.61
C ARG A 7 -2.81 7.50 -21.22
N LEU A 8 -1.63 7.07 -20.80
CA LEU A 8 -1.41 6.46 -19.49
C LEU A 8 -1.78 7.38 -18.33
N LEU A 9 -1.35 8.64 -18.38
CA LEU A 9 -1.69 9.61 -17.33
C LEU A 9 -3.20 9.86 -17.24
N ARG A 10 -3.92 9.86 -18.35
CA ARG A 10 -5.40 9.96 -18.36
C ARG A 10 -6.07 8.72 -17.82
N GLU A 11 -5.62 7.51 -18.20
CA GLU A 11 -6.12 6.25 -17.65
C GLU A 11 -5.99 6.21 -16.13
N LEU A 12 -4.89 6.78 -15.62
CA LEU A 12 -4.63 6.90 -14.19
C LEU A 12 -5.31 8.11 -13.53
N SER A 13 -6.03 8.94 -14.32
CA SER A 13 -6.59 10.24 -13.90
C SER A 13 -5.55 11.15 -13.21
N ALA A 14 -4.32 11.07 -13.67
CA ALA A 14 -3.19 11.81 -13.11
C ALA A 14 -3.29 13.30 -13.47
N ARG A 15 -3.19 14.15 -12.45
CA ARG A 15 -3.22 15.62 -12.62
C ARG A 15 -1.81 16.16 -12.84
N ILE A 16 -1.26 15.93 -14.04
CA ILE A 16 0.05 16.44 -14.44
C ILE A 16 -0.15 17.64 -15.39
N PRO A 17 0.45 18.81 -15.11
CA PRO A 17 0.24 20.03 -15.92
C PRO A 17 0.73 19.87 -17.35
N SER A 18 1.87 19.24 -17.56
CA SER A 18 2.43 18.98 -18.89
C SER A 18 3.46 17.85 -18.83
N VAL A 19 3.52 17.04 -19.89
CA VAL A 19 4.56 15.98 -20.03
C VAL A 19 5.92 16.54 -20.47
N ARG A 20 6.01 17.85 -20.72
CA ARG A 20 7.24 18.52 -21.16
C ARG A 20 7.98 19.23 -20.03
N ILE A 21 7.36 19.37 -18.86
CA ILE A 21 8.02 20.03 -17.74
C ILE A 21 9.03 19.08 -17.08
N PRO A 22 10.13 19.60 -16.53
CA PRO A 22 11.08 18.81 -15.76
C PRO A 22 10.40 18.14 -14.57
N ILE A 23 10.72 16.87 -14.31
CA ILE A 23 10.14 16.11 -13.20
C ILE A 23 10.44 16.76 -11.84
N ALA A 24 11.55 17.48 -11.72
CA ALA A 24 11.92 18.22 -10.53
C ALA A 24 10.90 19.33 -10.15
N SER A 25 10.16 19.85 -11.13
CA SER A 25 9.13 20.88 -10.93
C SER A 25 7.78 20.31 -10.48
N LEU A 26 7.64 19.00 -10.43
CA LEU A 26 6.43 18.33 -9.97
C LEU A 26 6.40 18.21 -8.45
N SER A 27 5.20 18.15 -7.85
CA SER A 27 5.01 17.81 -6.45
C SER A 27 5.46 16.36 -6.18
N GLY A 28 5.68 16.00 -4.91
CA GLY A 28 6.04 14.64 -4.51
C GLY A 28 5.05 13.59 -5.04
N GLY A 29 3.74 13.80 -4.85
CA GLY A 29 2.69 12.92 -5.35
C GLY A 29 2.66 12.83 -6.87
N GLN A 30 2.86 13.96 -7.56
CA GLN A 30 2.94 13.96 -9.03
C GLN A 30 4.15 13.19 -9.53
N ARG A 31 5.32 13.33 -8.89
CA ARG A 31 6.51 12.52 -9.23
C ARG A 31 6.24 11.03 -9.03
N GLN A 32 5.59 10.66 -7.93
CA GLN A 32 5.21 9.28 -7.66
C GLN A 32 4.25 8.74 -8.72
N THR A 33 3.23 9.52 -9.08
CA THR A 33 2.28 9.16 -10.16
C THR A 33 2.99 8.93 -11.49
N VAL A 34 3.95 9.78 -11.85
CA VAL A 34 4.76 9.62 -13.08
C VAL A 34 5.62 8.35 -13.00
N ALA A 35 6.22 8.06 -11.84
CA ALA A 35 7.01 6.83 -11.65
C ALA A 35 6.15 5.57 -11.83
N ILE A 36 4.94 5.55 -11.27
CA ILE A 36 3.98 4.46 -11.45
C ILE A 36 3.54 4.37 -12.92
N ALA A 37 3.17 5.49 -13.55
CA ALA A 37 2.79 5.51 -14.97
C ALA A 37 3.89 4.95 -15.87
N ARG A 38 5.15 5.26 -15.58
CA ARG A 38 6.30 4.72 -16.31
C ARG A 38 6.39 3.20 -16.21
N SER A 39 6.07 2.60 -15.05
CA SER A 39 6.10 1.15 -14.87
C SER A 39 5.04 0.43 -15.74
N LEU A 40 4.00 1.14 -16.18
CA LEU A 40 2.92 0.60 -16.99
C LEU A 40 3.22 0.60 -18.50
N LEU A 41 4.28 1.24 -18.95
CA LEU A 41 4.63 1.33 -20.40
C LEU A 41 4.80 -0.06 -21.05
N GLY A 42 5.28 -1.05 -20.30
CA GLY A 42 5.45 -2.43 -20.75
C GLY A 42 4.18 -3.28 -20.71
N ARG A 43 3.01 -2.71 -20.39
CA ARG A 43 1.74 -3.41 -20.17
C ARG A 43 1.90 -4.61 -19.22
N PRO A 44 2.41 -4.40 -18.01
CA PRO A 44 2.60 -5.47 -17.03
C PRO A 44 1.25 -6.05 -16.60
N LYS A 45 1.26 -7.28 -16.11
CA LYS A 45 0.11 -7.89 -15.43
C LYS A 45 0.13 -7.62 -13.93
N VAL A 46 1.31 -7.35 -13.39
CA VAL A 46 1.55 -7.08 -11.96
C VAL A 46 2.49 -5.89 -11.82
N VAL A 47 2.17 -5.02 -10.89
CA VAL A 47 3.01 -3.88 -10.49
C VAL A 47 3.38 -4.02 -9.03
N MET A 48 4.65 -3.82 -8.71
CA MET A 48 5.15 -3.79 -7.34
C MET A 48 5.47 -2.36 -6.94
N LEU A 49 4.90 -1.91 -5.85
CA LEU A 49 5.05 -0.57 -5.29
C LEU A 49 5.67 -0.69 -3.90
N ASP A 50 6.89 -0.19 -3.76
CA ASP A 50 7.62 -0.19 -2.50
C ASP A 50 7.54 1.20 -1.86
N GLU A 51 6.90 1.26 -0.69
CA GLU A 51 6.65 2.48 0.10
C GLU A 51 6.15 3.68 -0.74
N PRO A 52 5.11 3.53 -1.58
CA PRO A 52 4.74 4.56 -2.56
C PRO A 52 4.20 5.84 -1.93
N THR A 53 3.80 5.81 -0.66
CA THR A 53 3.26 6.95 0.10
C THR A 53 4.27 7.55 1.06
N ALA A 54 5.50 7.00 1.15
CA ALA A 54 6.51 7.49 2.06
C ALA A 54 6.87 8.96 1.79
N ALA A 55 6.97 9.76 2.85
CA ALA A 55 7.31 11.19 2.81
C ALA A 55 6.31 12.06 2.00
N LEU A 56 5.09 11.58 1.79
CA LEU A 56 4.01 12.36 1.18
C LEU A 56 3.10 12.97 2.25
N GLY A 57 2.53 14.14 1.97
CA GLY A 57 1.47 14.73 2.79
C GLY A 57 0.13 14.00 2.58
N VAL A 58 -0.83 14.25 3.46
CA VAL A 58 -2.14 13.55 3.48
C VAL A 58 -2.86 13.58 2.13
N ALA A 59 -2.94 14.74 1.48
CA ALA A 59 -3.59 14.87 0.18
C ALA A 59 -2.88 14.07 -0.92
N GLN A 60 -1.55 14.08 -0.92
CA GLN A 60 -0.73 13.36 -1.89
C GLN A 60 -0.80 11.85 -1.68
N THR A 61 -0.84 11.39 -0.42
CA THR A 61 -1.07 9.98 -0.07
C THR A 61 -2.40 9.51 -0.63
N ALA A 62 -3.48 10.26 -0.42
CA ALA A 62 -4.80 9.93 -0.96
C ALA A 62 -4.79 9.81 -2.50
N GLU A 63 -4.07 10.71 -3.21
CA GLU A 63 -3.92 10.62 -4.67
C GLU A 63 -3.22 9.32 -5.10
N VAL A 64 -2.16 8.91 -4.39
CA VAL A 64 -1.43 7.65 -4.68
C VAL A 64 -2.29 6.43 -4.37
N LEU A 65 -3.02 6.41 -3.25
CA LEU A 65 -3.91 5.29 -2.91
C LEU A 65 -5.07 5.17 -3.91
N ASN A 66 -5.67 6.27 -4.35
CA ASN A 66 -6.65 6.26 -5.43
C ASN A 66 -6.08 5.72 -6.75
N LEU A 67 -4.79 5.97 -7.00
CA LEU A 67 -4.12 5.41 -8.16
C LEU A 67 -3.97 3.88 -8.04
N VAL A 68 -3.60 3.38 -6.87
CA VAL A 68 -3.53 1.93 -6.58
C VAL A 68 -4.88 1.25 -6.83
N GLU A 69 -5.98 1.85 -6.36
CA GLU A 69 -7.34 1.35 -6.61
C GLU A 69 -7.64 1.28 -8.12
N ARG A 70 -7.30 2.30 -8.88
CA ARG A 70 -7.50 2.29 -10.34
C ARG A 70 -6.69 1.24 -11.06
N LEU A 71 -5.45 0.97 -10.63
CA LEU A 71 -4.65 -0.11 -11.19
C LEU A 71 -5.37 -1.45 -11.00
N ARG A 72 -5.92 -1.69 -9.82
CA ARG A 72 -6.72 -2.88 -9.51
C ARG A 72 -7.99 -2.96 -10.38
N GLU A 73 -8.75 -1.87 -10.47
CA GLU A 73 -9.96 -1.78 -11.29
C GLU A 73 -9.69 -2.05 -12.78
N ASN A 74 -8.51 -1.66 -13.25
CA ASN A 74 -8.04 -1.96 -14.62
C ASN A 74 -7.51 -3.39 -14.79
N GLY A 75 -7.67 -4.25 -13.77
CA GLY A 75 -7.32 -5.68 -13.83
C GLY A 75 -5.84 -5.98 -13.62
N LEU A 76 -5.05 -5.04 -13.09
CA LEU A 76 -3.66 -5.29 -12.71
C LEU A 76 -3.58 -5.92 -11.33
N GLY A 77 -2.68 -6.89 -11.16
CA GLY A 77 -2.22 -7.30 -9.84
C GLY A 77 -1.34 -6.20 -9.24
N VAL A 78 -1.60 -5.79 -8.00
CA VAL A 78 -0.77 -4.80 -7.30
C VAL A 78 -0.19 -5.45 -6.05
N ILE A 79 1.14 -5.39 -5.92
CA ILE A 79 1.86 -5.74 -4.69
C ILE A 79 2.28 -4.42 -4.05
N LEU A 80 1.69 -4.10 -2.92
CA LEU A 80 2.01 -2.90 -2.14
C LEU A 80 2.86 -3.29 -0.94
N ILE A 81 4.04 -2.71 -0.81
CA ILE A 81 4.87 -2.81 0.38
C ILE A 81 4.74 -1.49 1.14
N SER A 82 4.30 -1.55 2.38
CA SER A 82 4.14 -0.38 3.23
C SER A 82 4.21 -0.77 4.71
N HIS A 83 4.70 0.13 5.53
CA HIS A 83 4.62 0.07 6.99
C HIS A 83 3.46 0.91 7.55
N ASN A 84 2.78 1.69 6.71
CA ASN A 84 1.60 2.46 7.10
C ASN A 84 0.35 1.59 7.06
N MET A 85 -0.10 1.15 8.23
CA MET A 85 -1.23 0.23 8.31
C MET A 85 -2.55 0.84 7.83
N SER A 86 -2.72 2.17 7.97
CA SER A 86 -3.91 2.86 7.46
C SER A 86 -4.00 2.78 5.94
N ASP A 87 -2.88 2.98 5.25
CA ASP A 87 -2.81 2.87 3.78
C ASP A 87 -3.09 1.43 3.33
N VAL A 88 -2.47 0.44 4.01
CA VAL A 88 -2.67 -0.98 3.71
C VAL A 88 -4.13 -1.38 3.87
N MET A 89 -4.76 -1.02 5.00
CA MET A 89 -6.16 -1.35 5.27
C MET A 89 -7.12 -0.65 4.30
N ALA A 90 -6.73 0.48 3.73
CA ALA A 90 -7.56 1.23 2.80
C ALA A 90 -7.67 0.57 1.41
N VAL A 91 -6.59 -0.06 0.92
CA VAL A 91 -6.52 -0.51 -0.49
C VAL A 91 -6.25 -2.00 -0.68
N ALA A 92 -5.77 -2.72 0.35
CA ALA A 92 -5.40 -4.12 0.18
C ALA A 92 -6.62 -5.06 0.31
N ASP A 93 -6.67 -6.10 -0.52
CA ASP A 93 -7.61 -7.21 -0.34
C ASP A 93 -7.04 -8.25 0.64
N ARG A 94 -5.72 -8.44 0.60
CA ARG A 94 -4.97 -9.44 1.36
C ARG A 94 -3.64 -8.88 1.83
N VAL A 95 -3.26 -9.22 3.04
CA VAL A 95 -1.98 -8.83 3.64
C VAL A 95 -1.16 -10.07 3.95
N VAL A 96 0.10 -10.05 3.55
CA VAL A 96 1.11 -11.05 3.93
C VAL A 96 2.14 -10.38 4.82
N VAL A 97 2.33 -10.89 6.01
CA VAL A 97 3.28 -10.35 6.97
C VAL A 97 4.60 -11.13 6.86
N LEU A 98 5.67 -10.40 6.54
CA LEU A 98 7.03 -10.93 6.57
C LEU A 98 7.72 -10.46 7.85
N ARG A 99 8.29 -11.40 8.60
CA ARG A 99 9.02 -11.12 9.84
C ARG A 99 10.28 -11.97 9.91
N LEU A 100 11.43 -11.34 10.14
CA LEU A 100 12.73 -12.01 10.25
C LEU A 100 13.00 -12.99 9.08
N GLY A 101 12.69 -12.58 7.85
CA GLY A 101 12.91 -13.36 6.64
C GLY A 101 11.94 -14.54 6.43
N ARG A 102 10.84 -14.60 7.19
CA ARG A 102 9.82 -15.66 7.08
C ARG A 102 8.42 -15.06 6.95
N ASN A 103 7.52 -15.81 6.30
CA ASN A 103 6.10 -15.51 6.36
C ASN A 103 5.58 -15.74 7.77
N ASN A 104 4.99 -14.71 8.37
CA ASN A 104 4.47 -14.73 9.74
C ASN A 104 2.95 -14.49 9.82
N GLY A 105 2.26 -14.61 8.73
CA GLY A 105 0.81 -14.56 8.68
C GLY A 105 0.29 -14.05 7.33
N GLU A 106 -0.91 -14.50 7.02
CA GLU A 106 -1.67 -14.09 5.85
C GLU A 106 -3.10 -13.76 6.30
N PHE A 107 -3.59 -12.58 5.91
CA PHE A 107 -4.85 -12.03 6.37
C PHE A 107 -5.67 -11.52 5.19
N LEU A 108 -6.96 -11.80 5.18
CA LEU A 108 -7.92 -11.09 4.33
C LEU A 108 -8.35 -9.83 5.07
N VAL A 109 -8.22 -8.67 4.42
CA VAL A 109 -8.50 -7.37 5.06
C VAL A 109 -9.93 -7.28 5.57
N ARG A 110 -10.90 -7.85 4.85
CA ARG A 110 -12.31 -7.90 5.23
C ARG A 110 -12.59 -8.67 6.53
N ASP A 111 -11.70 -9.60 6.91
CA ASP A 111 -11.89 -10.55 8.02
C ASP A 111 -10.89 -10.30 9.17
N THR A 112 -10.11 -9.21 9.12
CA THR A 112 -9.05 -8.91 10.09
C THR A 112 -9.08 -7.45 10.55
N THR A 113 -8.29 -7.17 11.58
CA THR A 113 -8.07 -5.82 12.10
C THR A 113 -6.60 -5.42 11.96
N SER A 114 -6.33 -4.13 11.92
CA SER A 114 -4.96 -3.60 11.92
C SER A 114 -4.15 -4.10 13.14
N GLN A 115 -4.81 -4.28 14.29
CA GLN A 115 -4.17 -4.79 15.50
C GLN A 115 -3.66 -6.23 15.34
N GLN A 116 -4.42 -7.10 14.68
CA GLN A 116 -4.01 -8.48 14.42
C GLN A 116 -2.80 -8.53 13.47
N ILE A 117 -2.78 -7.68 12.45
CA ILE A 117 -1.65 -7.57 11.53
C ILE A 117 -0.41 -7.04 12.27
N ILE A 118 -0.56 -5.98 13.08
CA ILE A 118 0.53 -5.41 13.89
C ILE A 118 1.08 -6.45 14.87
N ALA A 119 0.21 -7.24 15.50
CA ALA A 119 0.63 -8.34 16.39
C ALA A 119 1.49 -9.37 15.64
N ALA A 120 1.13 -9.72 14.41
CA ALA A 120 1.93 -10.59 13.56
C ALA A 120 3.28 -9.96 13.18
N ILE A 121 3.31 -8.65 12.87
CA ILE A 121 4.54 -7.92 12.53
C ILE A 121 5.50 -7.90 13.73
N THR A 122 4.99 -7.59 14.91
CA THR A 122 5.80 -7.46 16.14
C THR A 122 6.11 -8.78 16.82
N GLY A 123 5.34 -9.83 16.52
CA GLY A 123 5.40 -11.12 17.25
C GLY A 123 4.74 -11.02 18.63
N ALA A 124 3.86 -10.07 18.86
CA ALA A 124 3.21 -9.81 20.16
C ALA A 124 2.30 -10.96 20.62
N THR A 125 1.88 -11.83 19.72
CA THR A 125 1.11 -13.04 20.03
C THR A 125 1.92 -14.13 20.74
N THR A 126 3.23 -13.97 20.87
CA THR A 126 4.16 -14.97 21.42
C THR A 126 5.07 -14.39 22.52
N ASN A 127 4.81 -13.20 23.06
CA ASN A 127 5.70 -12.65 24.06
C ASN A 127 5.16 -12.83 25.50
N ALA A 128 6.09 -12.93 26.46
CA ALA A 128 5.81 -13.13 27.89
C ALA A 128 4.89 -12.05 28.52
N VAL A 129 4.74 -10.89 27.87
CA VAL A 129 3.86 -9.80 28.32
C VAL A 129 2.40 -10.12 28.00
N SER A 130 2.12 -10.64 26.80
CA SER A 130 0.78 -11.10 26.42
C SER A 130 0.32 -12.28 27.25
N GLU A 131 1.23 -13.23 27.56
CA GLU A 131 0.94 -14.36 28.44
C GLU A 131 0.67 -13.91 29.89
N ARG A 132 1.41 -12.90 30.37
CA ARG A 132 1.17 -12.30 31.69
C ARG A 132 -0.13 -11.52 31.76
N ALA A 133 -0.50 -10.82 30.69
CA ALA A 133 -1.77 -10.09 30.61
C ALA A 133 -2.95 -11.05 30.59
N ALA A 134 -2.86 -12.16 29.84
CA ALA A 134 -3.89 -13.20 29.80
C ALA A 134 -4.06 -13.91 31.19
N ARG A 135 -2.97 -14.10 31.93
CA ARG A 135 -3.01 -14.66 33.29
C ARG A 135 -3.56 -13.71 34.35
N ARG A 136 -3.50 -12.39 34.11
CA ARG A 136 -4.03 -11.36 35.03
C ARG A 136 -5.52 -11.08 34.91
N ASN A 137 -6.11 -11.42 33.76
CA ASN A 137 -7.56 -11.36 33.51
C ASN A 137 -8.03 -12.76 33.09
N PRO A 138 -8.15 -13.73 33.98
CA PRO A 138 -8.93 -14.92 33.71
C PRO A 138 -10.37 -14.44 33.56
N THR A 139 -10.93 -14.55 32.36
CA THR A 139 -12.37 -14.36 32.13
C THR A 139 -13.10 -15.28 33.07
N GLU A 140 -13.81 -14.75 34.05
CA GLU A 140 -14.75 -15.49 34.84
C GLU A 140 -15.84 -16.00 33.89
N GLU A 141 -15.73 -17.28 33.53
CA GLU A 141 -16.85 -18.02 32.97
C GLU A 141 -17.82 -18.29 34.14
N LEU A 142 -18.92 -17.55 34.12
CA LEU A 142 -20.16 -17.88 34.84
C LEU A 142 -21.18 -18.36 33.83
#